data_366ecaa01ddd821fc2de60307b691ae5
#
_entry.id   366ecaa01ddd821fc2de60307b691ae5
#
_cell.length_a   1.000
_cell.length_b   1.000
_cell.length_c   1.000
_cell.angle_alpha   90.00
_cell.angle_beta   90.00
_cell.angle_gamma   90.00
#
_symmetry.space_group_name_H-M   'P 1'
#
loop_
_entity.id
_entity.type
_entity.pdbx_description
1 polymer ?
#
loop_
_entity_poly.entity_id
_entity_poly.type
_entity_poly.pdbx_seq_one_letter_code
_entity_poly.pdbx_strand_id
1 'polypeptide(L)'
;MRNVIMLAALAGILTSSIAFEAQADAVARGKYLVTIMGCGDCHTPTVPGPGGAPVPDTKRLLSGHPEGLANPTWTPADMEQRHAMALPGPMLTVWAGPWGVSFATNLTPDKATGMGDWTEPAFIRALRTGKHQGQPTGRDILPPMPWPDFKNATDADLKAIWAYLRSIPPIKNQVPFPLPPAAAK
;
A
#
# COMPACT_ATOMS: atom_id res chain seq x y z
N MET A 1 -49.34 -21.46 -0.78
CA MET A 1 -48.59 -20.20 -0.67
C MET A 1 -47.57 -20.20 0.49
N ARG A 2 -47.85 -20.79 1.68
CA ARG A 2 -46.89 -20.81 2.82
C ARG A 2 -45.57 -21.55 2.53
N ASN A 3 -45.56 -22.65 1.76
CA ASN A 3 -44.38 -23.46 1.49
C ASN A 3 -43.39 -22.80 0.48
N VAL A 4 -43.89 -21.94 -0.42
CA VAL A 4 -43.03 -21.23 -1.39
C VAL A 4 -42.27 -20.09 -0.72
N ILE A 5 -42.86 -19.43 0.27
CA ILE A 5 -42.20 -18.34 1.04
C ILE A 5 -41.05 -18.91 1.91
N MET A 6 -41.25 -20.11 2.46
CA MET A 6 -40.23 -20.75 3.31
C MET A 6 -39.02 -21.22 2.51
N LEU A 7 -39.17 -21.72 1.29
CA LEU A 7 -38.07 -22.09 0.39
C LEU A 7 -37.28 -20.89 -0.09
N ALA A 8 -37.91 -19.76 -0.39
CA ALA A 8 -37.26 -18.52 -0.80
C ALA A 8 -36.42 -17.91 0.34
N ALA A 9 -36.86 -17.99 1.59
CA ALA A 9 -36.14 -17.51 2.75
C ALA A 9 -34.86 -18.37 3.05
N LEU A 10 -34.95 -19.71 2.93
CA LEU A 10 -33.81 -20.59 3.09
C LEU A 10 -32.76 -20.39 1.99
N ALA A 11 -33.15 -20.21 0.74
CA ALA A 11 -32.23 -19.95 -0.36
C ALA A 11 -31.46 -18.63 -0.16
N GLY A 12 -32.12 -17.57 0.34
CA GLY A 12 -31.49 -16.29 0.63
C GLY A 12 -30.43 -16.35 1.75
N ILE A 13 -30.66 -17.17 2.77
CA ILE A 13 -29.72 -17.35 3.88
C ILE A 13 -28.47 -18.11 3.42
N LEU A 14 -28.64 -19.17 2.61
CA LEU A 14 -27.52 -19.95 2.08
C LEU A 14 -26.61 -19.13 1.15
N THR A 15 -27.17 -18.32 0.26
CA THR A 15 -26.37 -17.48 -0.65
C THR A 15 -25.62 -16.38 0.10
N SER A 16 -26.18 -15.82 1.15
CA SER A 16 -25.52 -14.82 1.99
C SER A 16 -24.33 -15.41 2.78
N SER A 17 -24.47 -16.64 3.27
CA SER A 17 -23.37 -17.33 4.00
C SER A 17 -22.20 -17.63 3.08
N ILE A 18 -22.43 -18.13 1.89
CA ILE A 18 -21.37 -18.43 0.90
C ILE A 18 -20.63 -17.16 0.47
N ALA A 19 -21.33 -16.07 0.26
CA ALA A 19 -20.71 -14.80 -0.11
C ALA A 19 -19.84 -14.22 1.02
N PHE A 20 -20.26 -14.38 2.26
CA PHE A 20 -19.51 -13.94 3.44
C PHE A 20 -18.24 -14.77 3.63
N GLU A 21 -18.29 -16.09 3.48
CA GLU A 21 -17.13 -16.97 3.55
C GLU A 21 -16.11 -16.65 2.43
N ALA A 22 -16.57 -16.49 1.20
CA ALA A 22 -15.70 -16.12 0.08
C ALA A 22 -15.01 -14.76 0.29
N GLN A 23 -15.69 -13.80 0.90
CA GLN A 23 -15.08 -12.51 1.24
C GLN A 23 -14.05 -12.63 2.37
N ALA A 24 -14.33 -13.44 3.39
CA ALA A 24 -13.39 -13.70 4.49
C ALA A 24 -12.12 -14.38 3.98
N ASP A 25 -12.25 -15.36 3.07
CA ASP A 25 -11.13 -16.05 2.43
C ASP A 25 -10.29 -15.09 1.58
N ALA A 26 -10.93 -14.20 0.82
CA ALA A 26 -10.24 -13.18 0.03
C ALA A 26 -9.44 -12.22 0.93
N VAL A 27 -10.02 -11.77 2.05
CA VAL A 27 -9.32 -10.91 3.03
C VAL A 27 -8.14 -11.65 3.67
N ALA A 28 -8.32 -12.91 4.06
CA ALA A 28 -7.24 -13.72 4.64
C ALA A 28 -6.10 -13.93 3.64
N ARG A 29 -6.42 -14.27 2.38
CA ARG A 29 -5.45 -14.40 1.30
C ARG A 29 -4.72 -13.08 1.04
N GLY A 30 -5.44 -11.95 1.01
CA GLY A 30 -4.88 -10.63 0.82
C GLY A 30 -3.92 -10.23 1.94
N LYS A 31 -4.27 -10.51 3.20
CA LYS A 31 -3.38 -10.31 4.35
C LYS A 31 -2.09 -11.08 4.20
N TYR A 32 -2.17 -12.36 3.85
CA TYR A 32 -1.00 -13.21 3.59
C TYR A 32 -0.11 -12.60 2.50
N LEU A 33 -0.69 -12.22 1.36
CA LEU A 33 0.05 -11.63 0.24
C LEU A 33 0.71 -10.30 0.63
N VAL A 34 0.01 -9.38 1.27
CA VAL A 34 0.55 -8.10 1.76
C VAL A 34 1.74 -8.34 2.69
N THR A 35 1.68 -9.40 3.50
CA THR A 35 2.78 -9.77 4.41
C THR A 35 3.97 -10.32 3.65
N ILE A 36 3.80 -11.33 2.79
CA ILE A 36 4.94 -11.98 2.12
C ILE A 36 5.56 -11.12 0.99
N MET A 37 4.78 -10.19 0.42
CA MET A 37 5.27 -9.22 -0.56
C MET A 37 5.95 -8.01 0.10
N GLY A 38 6.04 -7.96 1.42
CA GLY A 38 6.75 -6.92 2.15
C GLY A 38 6.11 -5.52 2.07
N CYS A 39 4.81 -5.41 1.79
CA CYS A 39 4.16 -4.10 1.67
C CYS A 39 4.33 -3.27 2.95
N GLY A 40 4.27 -3.92 4.12
CA GLY A 40 4.45 -3.29 5.41
C GLY A 40 5.85 -2.75 5.67
N ASP A 41 6.87 -3.28 5.02
CA ASP A 41 8.26 -2.90 5.27
C ASP A 41 8.54 -1.44 4.90
N CYS A 42 7.87 -0.94 3.86
CA CYS A 42 7.95 0.46 3.44
C CYS A 42 6.70 1.27 3.81
N HIS A 43 5.51 0.65 3.83
CA HIS A 43 4.25 1.37 4.05
C HIS A 43 3.81 1.45 5.51
N THR A 44 4.54 0.84 6.45
CA THR A 44 4.31 0.99 7.89
C THR A 44 5.50 1.69 8.53
N PRO A 45 5.30 2.84 9.19
CA PRO A 45 6.39 3.49 9.93
C PRO A 45 6.96 2.56 11.00
N THR A 46 8.23 2.75 11.34
CA THR A 46 8.85 2.02 12.44
C THR A 46 8.92 2.87 13.71
N VAL A 47 8.96 2.19 14.85
CA VAL A 47 9.21 2.78 16.17
C VAL A 47 10.35 2.02 16.85
N PRO A 48 11.03 2.61 17.86
CA PRO A 48 12.02 1.88 18.63
C PRO A 48 11.38 0.68 19.35
N GLY A 49 11.91 -0.49 19.10
CA GLY A 49 11.57 -1.74 19.79
C GLY A 49 12.58 -2.09 20.87
N PRO A 50 12.56 -3.33 21.37
CA PRO A 50 13.51 -3.82 22.35
C PRO A 50 14.96 -3.62 21.88
N GLY A 51 15.80 -3.08 22.76
CA GLY A 51 17.19 -2.78 22.41
C GLY A 51 17.41 -1.67 21.38
N GLY A 52 16.36 -0.88 21.05
CA GLY A 52 16.41 0.21 20.08
C GLY A 52 16.29 -0.24 18.61
N ALA A 53 16.11 -1.53 18.34
CA ALA A 53 15.87 -2.02 17.00
C ALA A 53 14.54 -1.48 16.43
N PRO A 54 14.50 -1.07 15.15
CA PRO A 54 13.25 -0.61 14.55
C PRO A 54 12.25 -1.77 14.41
N VAL A 55 11.01 -1.53 14.89
CA VAL A 55 9.90 -2.47 14.72
C VAL A 55 8.71 -1.76 14.07
N PRO A 56 7.85 -2.45 13.32
CA PRO A 56 6.67 -1.83 12.72
C PRO A 56 5.74 -1.22 13.78
N ASP A 57 5.28 0.02 13.54
CA ASP A 57 4.22 0.64 14.34
C ASP A 57 2.86 0.03 13.98
N THR A 58 2.41 -0.93 14.77
CA THR A 58 1.14 -1.61 14.54
C THR A 58 -0.10 -0.71 14.64
N LYS A 59 0.04 0.48 15.27
CA LYS A 59 -1.03 1.48 15.32
C LYS A 59 -1.15 2.29 14.03
N ARG A 60 -0.10 2.27 13.21
CA ARG A 60 -0.03 2.96 11.91
C ARG A 60 0.23 2.00 10.76
N LEU A 61 -0.27 0.78 10.87
CA LEU A 61 -0.11 -0.27 9.86
C LEU A 61 -0.54 0.25 8.47
N LEU A 62 0.38 0.18 7.50
CA LEU A 62 0.16 0.55 6.10
C LEU A 62 -0.25 2.02 5.88
N SER A 63 -0.03 2.91 6.84
CA SER A 63 -0.40 4.33 6.74
C SER A 63 0.58 5.18 5.91
N GLY A 64 1.70 4.61 5.49
CA GLY A 64 2.71 5.33 4.70
C GLY A 64 3.63 6.22 5.54
N HIS A 65 4.33 7.14 4.87
CA HIS A 65 5.23 8.09 5.52
C HIS A 65 4.46 9.04 6.44
N PRO A 66 4.88 9.23 7.72
CA PRO A 66 4.16 10.05 8.68
C PRO A 66 4.04 11.51 8.24
N GLU A 67 2.83 12.06 8.36
CA GLU A 67 2.56 13.48 8.15
C GLU A 67 3.42 14.34 9.10
N GLY A 68 4.00 15.42 8.58
CA GLY A 68 4.78 16.37 9.37
C GLY A 68 6.16 15.90 9.81
N LEU A 69 6.56 14.67 9.47
CA LEU A 69 7.93 14.24 9.69
C LEU A 69 8.86 15.03 8.75
N ALA A 70 9.94 15.58 9.30
CA ALA A 70 10.93 16.31 8.51
C ALA A 70 11.56 15.35 7.46
N ASN A 71 11.57 15.82 6.21
CA ASN A 71 12.21 15.08 5.13
C ASN A 71 13.72 15.06 5.38
N PRO A 72 14.35 13.88 5.32
CA PRO A 72 15.81 13.83 5.34
C PRO A 72 16.35 14.61 4.13
N THR A 73 17.41 15.36 4.33
CA THR A 73 18.14 15.98 3.24
C THR A 73 19.16 14.99 2.70
N TRP A 74 19.05 14.67 1.42
CA TRP A 74 20.06 13.90 0.70
C TRP A 74 20.63 14.75 -0.43
N THR A 75 21.93 14.60 -0.65
CA THR A 75 22.61 15.23 -1.77
C THR A 75 23.14 14.13 -2.71
N PRO A 76 23.42 14.45 -3.98
CA PRO A 76 24.13 13.53 -4.86
C PRO A 76 25.46 13.05 -4.28
N ALA A 77 26.15 13.91 -3.53
CA ALA A 77 27.41 13.56 -2.85
C ALA A 77 27.21 12.50 -1.75
N ASP A 78 26.07 12.53 -1.02
CA ASP A 78 25.79 11.48 -0.03
C ASP A 78 25.63 10.11 -0.69
N MET A 79 25.07 10.06 -1.88
CA MET A 79 24.89 8.82 -2.64
C MET A 79 26.22 8.32 -3.20
N GLU A 80 27.03 9.20 -3.76
CA GLU A 80 28.37 8.86 -4.26
C GLU A 80 29.29 8.36 -3.13
N GLN A 81 29.36 9.09 -2.02
CA GLN A 81 30.15 8.73 -0.86
C GLN A 81 29.77 7.36 -0.28
N ARG A 82 28.49 7.01 -0.32
CA ARG A 82 27.97 5.74 0.20
C ARG A 82 27.95 4.63 -0.83
N HIS A 83 28.35 4.90 -2.08
CA HIS A 83 28.22 3.97 -3.21
C HIS A 83 26.79 3.37 -3.29
N ALA A 84 25.78 4.19 -3.04
CA ALA A 84 24.39 3.75 -2.90
C ALA A 84 23.55 4.17 -4.10
N MET A 85 22.74 3.24 -4.62
CA MET A 85 21.73 3.54 -5.64
C MET A 85 20.48 4.19 -5.04
N ALA A 86 20.24 3.98 -3.76
CA ALA A 86 19.12 4.55 -3.01
C ALA A 86 19.49 4.68 -1.52
N LEU A 87 19.01 5.72 -0.87
CA LEU A 87 19.19 5.97 0.55
C LEU A 87 17.83 5.93 1.26
N PRO A 88 17.63 5.01 2.22
CA PRO A 88 16.41 5.00 3.04
C PRO A 88 16.47 6.06 4.14
N GLY A 89 15.32 6.60 4.50
CA GLY A 89 15.16 7.34 5.74
C GLY A 89 15.01 6.43 6.96
N PRO A 90 15.07 7.00 8.17
CA PRO A 90 15.12 6.24 9.43
C PRO A 90 13.95 5.28 9.67
N MET A 91 12.79 5.57 9.09
CA MET A 91 11.57 4.76 9.24
C MET A 91 11.30 3.84 8.03
N LEU A 92 12.20 3.79 7.05
CA LEU A 92 12.05 3.05 5.79
C LEU A 92 10.83 3.46 4.95
N THR A 93 10.19 4.59 5.26
CA THR A 93 9.00 5.10 4.57
C THR A 93 9.31 6.23 3.57
N VAL A 94 10.55 6.63 3.47
CA VAL A 94 11.04 7.65 2.54
C VAL A 94 12.38 7.20 1.96
N TRP A 95 12.59 7.47 0.67
CA TRP A 95 13.75 7.02 -0.09
C TRP A 95 14.23 8.10 -1.06
N ALA A 96 15.54 8.30 -1.12
CA ALA A 96 16.15 9.17 -2.11
C ALA A 96 16.98 8.36 -3.11
N GLY A 97 17.00 8.84 -4.36
CA GLY A 97 17.74 8.21 -5.45
C GLY A 97 17.87 9.14 -6.67
N PRO A 98 18.35 8.64 -7.81
CA PRO A 98 18.41 9.41 -9.06
C PRO A 98 17.05 9.96 -9.51
N TRP A 99 15.94 9.38 -9.02
CA TRP A 99 14.56 9.82 -9.27
C TRP A 99 14.12 10.99 -8.38
N GLY A 100 14.95 11.46 -7.45
CA GLY A 100 14.58 12.41 -6.40
C GLY A 100 14.21 11.71 -5.10
N VAL A 101 13.14 12.17 -4.43
CA VAL A 101 12.66 11.61 -3.17
C VAL A 101 11.27 11.03 -3.35
N SER A 102 11.10 9.78 -2.97
CA SER A 102 9.81 9.09 -2.95
C SER A 102 9.38 8.79 -1.51
N PHE A 103 8.07 8.86 -1.28
CA PHE A 103 7.45 8.57 0.01
C PHE A 103 6.47 7.41 -0.15
N ALA A 104 6.50 6.48 0.79
CA ALA A 104 5.54 5.38 0.84
C ALA A 104 4.15 5.95 1.09
N THR A 105 3.20 5.64 0.20
CA THR A 105 1.84 6.18 0.26
C THR A 105 1.01 5.53 1.35
N ASN A 106 -0.04 6.21 1.80
CA ASN A 106 -1.03 5.67 2.70
C ASN A 106 -1.90 4.64 1.95
N LEU A 107 -1.78 3.36 2.31
CA LEU A 107 -2.54 2.25 1.72
C LEU A 107 -3.83 1.94 2.48
N THR A 108 -4.12 2.65 3.58
CA THR A 108 -5.36 2.46 4.33
C THR A 108 -6.57 3.03 3.56
N PRO A 109 -7.80 2.57 3.86
CA PRO A 109 -9.01 3.04 3.19
C PRO A 109 -9.50 4.41 3.69
N ASP A 110 -8.59 5.29 4.15
CA ASP A 110 -8.94 6.67 4.44
C ASP A 110 -9.27 7.42 3.16
N LYS A 111 -10.43 8.09 3.13
CA LYS A 111 -10.93 8.76 1.91
C LYS A 111 -10.13 9.98 1.53
N ALA A 112 -9.66 10.75 2.52
CA ALA A 112 -9.01 12.01 2.26
C ALA A 112 -7.52 11.85 1.94
N THR A 113 -6.86 10.90 2.57
CA THR A 113 -5.39 10.81 2.56
C THR A 113 -4.84 9.46 2.11
N GLY A 114 -5.70 8.45 1.94
CA GLY A 114 -5.34 7.09 1.57
C GLY A 114 -6.02 6.61 0.29
N MET A 115 -6.38 5.34 0.28
CA MET A 115 -6.97 4.68 -0.89
C MET A 115 -8.51 4.59 -0.80
N GLY A 116 -9.16 5.38 0.09
CA GLY A 116 -10.61 5.28 0.32
C GLY A 116 -11.47 5.52 -0.92
N ASP A 117 -11.07 6.43 -1.79
CA ASP A 117 -11.77 6.77 -3.02
C ASP A 117 -11.26 6.02 -4.26
N TRP A 118 -10.28 5.12 -4.10
CA TRP A 118 -9.84 4.28 -5.19
C TRP A 118 -10.84 3.16 -5.46
N THR A 119 -10.85 2.68 -6.69
CA THR A 119 -11.60 1.49 -7.09
C THR A 119 -10.66 0.30 -7.26
N GLU A 120 -11.17 -0.93 -7.13
CA GLU A 120 -10.39 -2.15 -7.38
C GLU A 120 -9.71 -2.13 -8.77
N PRO A 121 -10.40 -1.79 -9.88
CA PRO A 121 -9.76 -1.69 -11.18
C PRO A 121 -8.65 -0.64 -11.23
N ALA A 122 -8.77 0.48 -10.52
CA ALA A 122 -7.73 1.51 -10.45
C ALA A 122 -6.48 1.00 -9.71
N PHE A 123 -6.67 0.29 -8.60
CA PHE A 123 -5.60 -0.37 -7.86
C PHE A 123 -4.85 -1.39 -8.71
N ILE A 124 -5.59 -2.30 -9.37
CA ILE A 124 -5.00 -3.33 -10.24
C ILE A 124 -4.22 -2.66 -11.38
N ARG A 125 -4.79 -1.68 -12.06
CA ARG A 125 -4.09 -0.96 -13.13
C ARG A 125 -2.83 -0.26 -12.62
N ALA A 126 -2.85 0.34 -11.43
CA ALA A 126 -1.66 0.97 -10.85
C ALA A 126 -0.50 -0.01 -10.74
N LEU A 127 -0.74 -1.22 -10.24
CA LEU A 127 0.28 -2.26 -10.12
C LEU A 127 0.67 -2.87 -11.48
N ARG A 128 -0.24 -2.94 -12.45
CA ARG A 128 0.05 -3.44 -13.81
C ARG A 128 0.90 -2.47 -14.64
N THR A 129 0.67 -1.17 -14.49
CA THR A 129 1.23 -0.14 -15.36
C THR A 129 2.31 0.71 -14.71
N GLY A 130 2.46 0.65 -13.38
CA GLY A 130 3.35 1.53 -12.64
C GLY A 130 2.89 2.99 -12.62
N LYS A 131 1.63 3.28 -12.93
CA LYS A 131 1.06 4.63 -12.92
C LYS A 131 0.21 4.88 -11.68
N HIS A 132 0.41 6.01 -11.05
CA HIS A 132 -0.38 6.41 -9.88
C HIS A 132 -1.88 6.40 -10.20
N GLN A 133 -2.68 5.75 -9.35
CA GLN A 133 -4.12 5.50 -9.54
C GLN A 133 -4.48 4.73 -10.84
N GLY A 134 -3.50 4.10 -11.48
CA GLY A 134 -3.71 3.42 -12.75
C GLY A 134 -4.16 4.35 -13.90
N GLN A 135 -3.89 5.65 -13.78
CA GLN A 135 -4.24 6.64 -14.82
C GLN A 135 -3.14 6.69 -15.88
N PRO A 136 -3.46 6.59 -17.17
CA PRO A 136 -2.45 6.60 -18.25
C PRO A 136 -1.54 7.84 -18.23
N THR A 137 -2.08 9.00 -17.88
CA THR A 137 -1.36 10.28 -17.74
C THR A 137 -0.88 10.53 -16.31
N GLY A 138 -1.09 9.58 -15.38
CA GLY A 138 -0.63 9.69 -14.01
C GLY A 138 0.89 9.66 -13.92
N ARG A 139 1.44 10.25 -12.84
CA ARG A 139 2.87 10.13 -12.56
C ARG A 139 3.29 8.67 -12.39
N ASP A 140 4.54 8.38 -12.63
CA ASP A 140 5.09 7.06 -12.36
C ASP A 140 5.11 6.74 -10.85
N ILE A 141 4.94 5.47 -10.53
CA ILE A 141 5.25 4.93 -9.21
C ILE A 141 6.77 4.84 -9.14
N LEU A 142 7.35 5.60 -8.21
CA LEU A 142 8.79 5.77 -8.12
C LEU A 142 9.46 4.60 -7.36
N PRO A 143 10.74 4.34 -7.63
CA PRO A 143 11.53 3.44 -6.81
C PRO A 143 11.54 3.89 -5.33
N PRO A 144 11.74 2.96 -4.39
CA PRO A 144 12.06 1.54 -4.60
C PRO A 144 10.82 0.63 -4.74
N MET A 145 9.61 1.17 -4.91
CA MET A 145 8.40 0.34 -5.03
C MET A 145 8.58 -0.72 -6.14
N PRO A 146 8.56 -2.03 -5.82
CA PRO A 146 8.85 -3.09 -6.78
C PRO A 146 7.61 -3.48 -7.59
N TRP A 147 6.86 -2.49 -8.10
CA TRP A 147 5.68 -2.75 -8.91
C TRP A 147 5.96 -3.59 -10.18
N PRO A 148 7.19 -3.55 -10.79
CA PRO A 148 7.48 -4.43 -11.91
C PRO A 148 7.43 -5.93 -11.58
N ASP A 149 7.65 -6.29 -10.30
CA ASP A 149 7.49 -7.65 -9.84
C ASP A 149 6.02 -7.95 -9.55
N PHE A 150 5.34 -7.04 -8.89
CA PHE A 150 3.93 -7.17 -8.50
C PHE A 150 2.97 -7.19 -9.69
N LYS A 151 3.34 -6.59 -10.83
CA LYS A 151 2.54 -6.69 -12.06
C LYS A 151 2.31 -8.13 -12.53
N ASN A 152 3.13 -9.08 -12.09
CA ASN A 152 3.02 -10.48 -12.47
C ASN A 152 2.08 -11.30 -11.54
N ALA A 153 1.61 -10.72 -10.43
CA ALA A 153 0.61 -11.37 -9.57
C ALA A 153 -0.68 -11.65 -10.36
N THR A 154 -1.38 -12.73 -10.02
CA THR A 154 -2.67 -13.03 -10.66
C THR A 154 -3.72 -11.97 -10.35
N ASP A 155 -4.75 -11.85 -11.17
CA ASP A 155 -5.86 -10.94 -10.87
C ASP A 155 -6.58 -11.34 -9.58
N ALA A 156 -6.68 -12.64 -9.30
CA ALA A 156 -7.24 -13.14 -8.05
C ALA A 156 -6.43 -12.66 -6.83
N ASP A 157 -5.10 -12.70 -6.92
CA ASP A 157 -4.22 -12.23 -5.85
C ASP A 157 -4.31 -10.70 -5.68
N LEU A 158 -4.32 -9.93 -6.76
CA LEU A 158 -4.48 -8.47 -6.68
C LEU A 158 -5.84 -8.06 -6.09
N LYS A 159 -6.91 -8.79 -6.43
CA LYS A 159 -8.24 -8.59 -5.83
C LYS A 159 -8.24 -8.95 -4.34
N ALA A 160 -7.56 -10.02 -3.96
CA ALA A 160 -7.42 -10.41 -2.56
C ALA A 160 -6.64 -9.34 -1.75
N ILE A 161 -5.54 -8.83 -2.29
CA ILE A 161 -4.79 -7.71 -1.68
C ILE A 161 -5.72 -6.50 -1.51
N TRP A 162 -6.47 -6.13 -2.54
CA TRP A 162 -7.43 -5.04 -2.49
C TRP A 162 -8.48 -5.26 -1.39
N ALA A 163 -9.07 -6.47 -1.32
CA ALA A 163 -10.05 -6.82 -0.29
C ALA A 163 -9.50 -6.64 1.12
N TYR A 164 -8.24 -7.04 1.36
CA TYR A 164 -7.58 -6.83 2.65
C TYR A 164 -7.34 -5.35 2.94
N LEU A 165 -6.80 -4.57 1.99
CA LEU A 165 -6.56 -3.14 2.18
C LEU A 165 -7.85 -2.35 2.45
N ARG A 166 -9.00 -2.84 1.95
CA ARG A 166 -10.32 -2.27 2.25
C ARG A 166 -10.88 -2.70 3.59
N SER A 167 -10.36 -3.77 4.20
CA SER A 167 -10.84 -4.32 5.48
C SER A 167 -10.14 -3.77 6.71
N ILE A 168 -8.96 -3.15 6.55
CA ILE A 168 -8.22 -2.56 7.67
C ILE A 168 -8.78 -1.20 8.07
N PRO A 169 -8.53 -0.75 9.33
CA PRO A 169 -8.99 0.57 9.77
C PRO A 169 -8.40 1.71 8.92
N PRO A 170 -9.20 2.73 8.57
CA PRO A 170 -8.69 3.92 7.91
C PRO A 170 -7.82 4.73 8.89
N ILE A 171 -6.68 5.22 8.39
CA ILE A 171 -5.77 6.08 9.15
C ILE A 171 -5.58 7.36 8.36
N LYS A 172 -5.99 8.48 8.92
CA LYS A 172 -5.74 9.79 8.32
C LYS A 172 -4.24 10.12 8.45
N ASN A 173 -3.56 10.20 7.32
CA ASN A 173 -2.13 10.52 7.25
C ASN A 173 -1.81 11.07 5.85
N GLN A 174 -1.57 12.39 5.75
CA GLN A 174 -1.26 13.06 4.50
C GLN A 174 0.23 12.88 4.17
N VAL A 175 0.51 11.94 3.28
CA VAL A 175 1.87 11.69 2.79
C VAL A 175 2.30 12.84 1.85
N PRO A 176 3.53 13.36 1.96
CA PRO A 176 4.06 14.38 1.06
C PRO A 176 4.10 13.92 -0.40
N PHE A 177 4.04 14.89 -1.33
CA PHE A 177 4.30 14.61 -2.73
C PHE A 177 5.79 14.27 -2.95
N PRO A 178 6.10 13.38 -3.92
CA PRO A 178 7.47 13.11 -4.30
C PRO A 178 8.21 14.40 -4.70
N LEU A 179 9.49 14.47 -4.35
CA LEU A 179 10.35 15.59 -4.74
C LEU A 179 11.15 15.22 -6.00
N PRO A 180 11.31 16.13 -6.97
CA PRO A 180 12.11 15.88 -8.16
C PRO A 180 13.60 15.70 -7.78
N PRO A 181 14.42 15.11 -8.69
CA PRO A 181 15.86 15.11 -8.53
C PRO A 181 16.40 16.53 -8.34
N ALA A 182 17.41 16.68 -7.46
CA ALA A 182 18.15 17.94 -7.40
C ALA A 182 18.73 18.23 -8.78
N ALA A 183 18.57 19.45 -9.27
CA ALA A 183 19.18 19.86 -10.52
C ALA A 183 20.70 19.63 -10.41
N ALA A 184 21.28 18.91 -11.37
CA ALA A 184 22.72 18.80 -11.48
C ALA A 184 23.27 20.23 -11.64
N LYS A 185 24.12 20.66 -10.70
CA LYS A 185 24.83 21.93 -10.80
C LYS A 185 26.07 21.74 -11.63
#